data_d98ee6873d4b28b71d10c006f3598e19
#
_entry.id   d98ee6873d4b28b71d10c006f3598e19
#
_cell.length_a   1.000
_cell.length_b   1.000
_cell.length_c   1.000
_cell.angle_alpha   90.00
_cell.angle_beta   90.00
_cell.angle_gamma   90.00
#
_symmetry.space_group_name_H-M   'P 1'
#
loop_
_entity.id
_entity.type
_entity.pdbx_description
1 polymer ?
#
loop_
_entity_poly.entity_id
_entity_poly.type
_entity_poly.pdbx_seq_one_letter_code
_entity_poly.pdbx_strand_id
1 'polypeptide(L)'
;MPDRLEEYLSTVRQQVRWKRARDGATQELRTHLLDQRDAYLDQGIDEESATKESVRQMGDPVEVGTALDRIHRPRPQWGLLVLVGMLLCMGYGAQLLLRDVALASPDNLEETFYESRWLVGVAMGLVLLFVVYFLDYTLLARRPLLCYWAGVLILIVVFNRSHQVNGRYFEIQYWMLLAPVFLAVLIYAMRGKRWFGLLACMGGTALLTGMALMIPNVTIAMLVFGAGMLMTILSVWRGWMGVPVKRAMAGFGIVLFLFVLWLWTCVVTSEYVSRRLQMAIDPAQDPLEYGYHALAVRSLLADAKWIGQGDVTFMDYHSAELMLPEIASSTLLTWVIHRLGWAAGIAMIGAFALLLGWMTRKALKQRGMLGSLIAVAVVFTLAAQVGSFLLFNLGLPLFGIISLPLVSYGHWAMLVNMTLIGLALSVFREESLPVQESKLLIAKRVPMSQLIFWKDGDLVIGFSRLRRVR
;
A
#
# COMPACT_ATOMS: atom_id res chain seq x y z
N MET A 1 15.43 -47.31 -12.79
CA MET A 1 13.97 -47.09 -12.95
C MET A 1 13.65 -45.71 -12.41
N PRO A 2 12.82 -44.91 -13.05
CA PRO A 2 12.39 -43.66 -12.42
C PRO A 2 11.75 -44.00 -11.09
N ASP A 3 12.20 -43.33 -10.05
CA ASP A 3 11.71 -43.52 -8.69
C ASP A 3 10.20 -43.25 -8.68
N ARG A 4 9.40 -44.21 -8.23
CA ARG A 4 7.92 -44.12 -8.17
C ARG A 4 7.45 -42.82 -7.50
N LEU A 5 8.26 -42.32 -6.58
CA LEU A 5 8.04 -41.04 -5.93
C LEU A 5 8.16 -39.86 -6.91
N GLU A 6 9.13 -39.88 -7.81
CA GLU A 6 9.29 -38.83 -8.83
C GLU A 6 8.18 -38.85 -9.88
N GLU A 7 7.72 -40.06 -10.27
CA GLU A 7 6.59 -40.25 -11.18
C GLU A 7 5.30 -39.70 -10.56
N TYR A 8 5.03 -40.02 -9.29
CA TYR A 8 3.91 -39.49 -8.53
C TYR A 8 3.97 -37.95 -8.46
N LEU A 9 5.12 -37.38 -8.06
CA LEU A 9 5.31 -35.94 -7.98
C LEU A 9 5.19 -35.24 -9.34
N SER A 10 5.66 -35.86 -10.40
CA SER A 10 5.52 -35.31 -11.76
C SER A 10 4.06 -35.23 -12.21
N THR A 11 3.25 -36.26 -11.89
CA THR A 11 1.80 -36.30 -12.17
C THR A 11 1.07 -35.23 -11.38
N VAL A 12 1.33 -35.10 -10.07
CA VAL A 12 0.77 -34.02 -9.23
C VAL A 12 1.15 -32.64 -9.79
N ARG A 13 2.42 -32.46 -10.18
CA ARG A 13 2.91 -31.20 -10.76
C ARG A 13 2.17 -30.79 -12.03
N GLN A 14 1.78 -31.75 -12.87
CA GLN A 14 1.00 -31.49 -14.09
C GLN A 14 -0.41 -30.98 -13.81
N GLN A 15 -1.04 -31.42 -12.71
CA GLN A 15 -2.38 -31.01 -12.33
C GLN A 15 -2.42 -29.58 -11.78
N VAL A 16 -1.34 -29.08 -11.17
CA VAL A 16 -1.27 -27.72 -10.64
C VAL A 16 -1.10 -26.73 -11.79
N ARG A 17 -2.17 -26.00 -12.15
CA ARG A 17 -2.19 -25.05 -13.29
C ARG A 17 -1.31 -23.83 -13.05
N TRP A 18 -1.24 -23.35 -11.83
CA TRP A 18 -0.47 -22.15 -11.52
C TRP A 18 1.01 -22.47 -11.38
N LYS A 19 1.81 -22.08 -12.40
CA LYS A 19 3.24 -22.43 -12.52
C LYS A 19 4.07 -22.13 -11.27
N ARG A 20 3.70 -21.11 -10.48
CA ARG A 20 4.41 -20.70 -9.26
C ARG A 20 4.14 -21.59 -8.06
N ALA A 21 2.91 -22.07 -7.93
CA ALA A 21 2.56 -23.00 -6.87
C ALA A 21 3.17 -24.37 -7.11
N ARG A 22 3.43 -24.74 -8.39
CA ARG A 22 3.94 -26.05 -8.79
C ARG A 22 5.16 -26.48 -7.98
N ASP A 23 6.22 -25.68 -8.02
CA ASP A 23 7.49 -26.06 -7.40
C ASP A 23 7.39 -26.08 -5.87
N GLY A 24 6.67 -25.11 -5.28
CA GLY A 24 6.46 -25.04 -3.84
C GLY A 24 5.60 -26.18 -3.31
N ALA A 25 4.44 -26.43 -3.92
CA ALA A 25 3.51 -27.48 -3.55
C ALA A 25 4.15 -28.89 -3.76
N THR A 26 4.83 -29.07 -4.89
CA THR A 26 5.54 -30.34 -5.17
C THR A 26 6.67 -30.58 -4.18
N GLN A 27 7.41 -29.55 -3.76
CA GLN A 27 8.47 -29.68 -2.78
C GLN A 27 7.95 -29.99 -1.37
N GLU A 28 6.83 -29.40 -0.98
CA GLU A 28 6.16 -29.67 0.29
C GLU A 28 5.66 -31.12 0.33
N LEU A 29 4.99 -31.54 -0.75
CA LEU A 29 4.53 -32.91 -0.89
C LEU A 29 5.69 -33.93 -0.89
N ARG A 30 6.79 -33.60 -1.57
CA ARG A 30 8.02 -34.42 -1.53
C ARG A 30 8.55 -34.59 -0.11
N THR A 31 8.59 -33.50 0.67
CA THR A 31 9.03 -33.57 2.06
C THR A 31 8.14 -34.49 2.88
N HIS A 32 6.82 -34.36 2.72
CA HIS A 32 5.85 -35.23 3.39
C HIS A 32 6.01 -36.70 3.04
N LEU A 33 6.18 -37.02 1.75
CA LEU A 33 6.40 -38.40 1.31
C LEU A 33 7.69 -38.99 1.84
N LEU A 34 8.78 -38.19 1.90
CA LEU A 34 10.06 -38.62 2.46
C LEU A 34 9.97 -38.83 3.97
N ASP A 35 9.33 -37.92 4.72
CA ASP A 35 9.12 -38.06 6.16
C ASP A 35 8.30 -39.33 6.48
N GLN A 36 7.30 -39.62 5.68
CA GLN A 36 6.45 -40.81 5.82
C GLN A 36 7.20 -42.10 5.46
N ARG A 37 8.00 -42.08 4.38
CA ARG A 37 8.88 -43.20 4.02
C ARG A 37 9.88 -43.50 5.15
N ASP A 38 10.51 -42.45 5.68
CA ASP A 38 11.51 -42.61 6.74
C ASP A 38 10.88 -43.18 8.03
N ALA A 39 9.62 -42.85 8.34
CA ALA A 39 8.89 -43.44 9.44
C ALA A 39 8.61 -44.97 9.23
N TYR A 40 8.40 -45.43 7.99
CA TYR A 40 8.28 -46.85 7.68
C TYR A 40 9.62 -47.59 7.75
N LEU A 41 10.72 -46.96 7.32
CA LEU A 41 12.07 -47.50 7.46
C LEU A 41 12.42 -47.71 8.94
N ASP A 42 12.06 -46.78 9.82
CA ASP A 42 12.25 -46.90 11.26
C ASP A 42 11.43 -48.06 11.88
N GLN A 43 10.34 -48.50 11.22
CA GLN A 43 9.57 -49.69 11.60
C GLN A 43 10.13 -51.01 11.04
N GLY A 44 11.26 -50.96 10.31
CA GLY A 44 11.94 -52.14 9.77
C GLY A 44 11.43 -52.61 8.40
N ILE A 45 10.62 -51.79 7.72
CA ILE A 45 10.14 -52.05 6.35
C ILE A 45 11.28 -51.72 5.38
N ASP A 46 11.45 -52.55 4.34
CA ASP A 46 12.44 -52.28 3.30
C ASP A 46 12.15 -50.99 2.49
N GLU A 47 13.16 -50.39 1.90
CA GLU A 47 13.07 -49.06 1.26
C GLU A 47 12.08 -49.04 0.09
N GLU A 48 11.98 -50.12 -0.69
CA GLU A 48 11.06 -50.22 -1.83
C GLU A 48 9.61 -50.30 -1.34
N SER A 49 9.32 -51.14 -0.36
CA SER A 49 8.00 -51.30 0.26
C SER A 49 7.59 -50.05 1.03
N ALA A 50 8.51 -49.40 1.76
CA ALA A 50 8.28 -48.14 2.46
C ALA A 50 7.90 -47.00 1.48
N THR A 51 8.58 -46.91 0.35
CA THR A 51 8.29 -45.94 -0.69
C THR A 51 6.93 -46.21 -1.34
N LYS A 52 6.63 -47.48 -1.64
CA LYS A 52 5.33 -47.88 -2.21
C LYS A 52 4.16 -47.59 -1.28
N GLU A 53 4.35 -47.83 0.02
CA GLU A 53 3.30 -47.62 1.01
C GLU A 53 3.09 -46.10 1.28
N SER A 54 4.15 -45.30 1.33
CA SER A 54 4.02 -43.85 1.47
C SER A 54 3.27 -43.20 0.29
N VAL A 55 3.54 -43.63 -0.94
CA VAL A 55 2.80 -43.19 -2.13
C VAL A 55 1.35 -43.68 -2.11
N ARG A 56 1.11 -44.93 -1.69
CA ARG A 56 -0.25 -45.51 -1.60
C ARG A 56 -1.14 -44.74 -0.60
N GLN A 57 -0.60 -44.39 0.56
CA GLN A 57 -1.34 -43.65 1.58
C GLN A 57 -1.64 -42.19 1.19
N MET A 58 -0.83 -41.61 0.32
CA MET A 58 -1.08 -40.23 -0.16
C MET A 58 -2.28 -40.16 -1.11
N GLY A 59 -2.72 -41.31 -1.70
CA GLY A 59 -3.87 -41.40 -2.59
C GLY A 59 -3.55 -41.14 -4.06
N ASP A 60 -4.59 -40.93 -4.86
CA ASP A 60 -4.44 -40.72 -6.30
C ASP A 60 -3.73 -39.38 -6.61
N PRO A 61 -2.65 -39.38 -7.43
CA PRO A 61 -1.89 -38.17 -7.75
C PRO A 61 -2.71 -37.12 -8.49
N VAL A 62 -3.76 -37.52 -9.25
CA VAL A 62 -4.63 -36.58 -9.94
C VAL A 62 -5.56 -35.89 -8.97
N GLU A 63 -6.14 -36.64 -8.01
CA GLU A 63 -6.99 -36.04 -6.96
C GLU A 63 -6.20 -35.11 -6.06
N VAL A 64 -5.04 -35.53 -5.57
CA VAL A 64 -4.16 -34.70 -4.75
C VAL A 64 -3.70 -33.46 -5.52
N GLY A 65 -3.32 -33.60 -6.78
CA GLY A 65 -2.90 -32.50 -7.62
C GLY A 65 -4.02 -31.49 -7.88
N THR A 66 -5.24 -31.95 -8.14
CA THR A 66 -6.41 -31.08 -8.32
C THR A 66 -6.83 -30.39 -7.02
N ALA A 67 -6.73 -31.07 -5.88
CA ALA A 67 -6.97 -30.47 -4.56
C ALA A 67 -5.93 -29.37 -4.26
N LEU A 68 -4.65 -29.61 -4.55
CA LEU A 68 -3.58 -28.61 -4.43
C LEU A 68 -3.80 -27.43 -5.37
N ASP A 69 -4.23 -27.66 -6.63
CA ASP A 69 -4.58 -26.57 -7.56
C ASP A 69 -5.70 -25.70 -7.00
N ARG A 70 -6.75 -26.30 -6.44
CA ARG A 70 -7.88 -25.58 -5.84
C ARG A 70 -7.47 -24.72 -4.65
N ILE A 71 -6.56 -25.21 -3.82
CA ILE A 71 -6.05 -24.50 -2.63
C ILE A 71 -5.15 -23.34 -3.03
N HIS A 72 -4.26 -23.55 -4.01
CA HIS A 72 -3.23 -22.58 -4.40
C HIS A 72 -3.64 -21.66 -5.56
N ARG A 73 -4.82 -21.88 -6.15
CA ARG A 73 -5.30 -21.06 -7.26
C ARG A 73 -5.48 -19.60 -6.88
N PRO A 74 -4.94 -18.65 -7.68
CA PRO A 74 -5.15 -17.23 -7.44
C PRO A 74 -6.64 -16.90 -7.43
N ARG A 75 -7.11 -16.24 -6.38
CA ARG A 75 -8.53 -15.87 -6.24
C ARG A 75 -8.70 -14.38 -6.55
N PRO A 76 -9.40 -14.01 -7.63
CA PRO A 76 -9.72 -12.62 -7.91
C PRO A 76 -10.49 -11.98 -6.75
N GLN A 77 -10.16 -10.76 -6.41
CA GLN A 77 -10.80 -10.01 -5.32
C GLN A 77 -11.98 -9.20 -5.88
N TRP A 78 -13.02 -9.91 -6.37
CA TRP A 78 -14.18 -9.29 -7.03
C TRP A 78 -14.84 -8.20 -6.19
N GLY A 79 -14.97 -8.39 -4.88
CA GLY A 79 -15.58 -7.39 -4.01
C GLY A 79 -14.80 -6.08 -3.97
N LEU A 80 -13.45 -6.11 -3.98
CA LEU A 80 -12.65 -4.90 -4.07
C LEU A 80 -12.77 -4.23 -5.44
N LEU A 81 -12.81 -5.02 -6.52
CA LEU A 81 -13.02 -4.48 -7.88
C LEU A 81 -14.38 -3.79 -8.01
N VAL A 82 -15.44 -4.36 -7.43
CA VAL A 82 -16.78 -3.75 -7.41
C VAL A 82 -16.75 -2.43 -6.62
N LEU A 83 -16.10 -2.39 -5.47
CA LEU A 83 -15.96 -1.14 -4.69
C LEU A 83 -15.19 -0.06 -5.46
N VAL A 84 -14.10 -0.42 -6.13
CA VAL A 84 -13.36 0.49 -7.00
C VAL A 84 -14.26 1.00 -8.14
N GLY A 85 -14.99 0.10 -8.80
CA GLY A 85 -15.95 0.48 -9.85
C GLY A 85 -17.04 1.41 -9.33
N MET A 86 -17.58 1.15 -8.14
CA MET A 86 -18.59 2.02 -7.52
C MET A 86 -18.04 3.41 -7.23
N LEU A 87 -16.82 3.53 -6.68
CA LEU A 87 -16.17 4.82 -6.44
C LEU A 87 -15.90 5.58 -7.74
N LEU A 88 -15.49 4.88 -8.81
CA LEU A 88 -15.35 5.49 -10.13
C LEU A 88 -16.70 6.00 -10.69
N CYS A 89 -17.78 5.24 -10.51
CA CYS A 89 -19.12 5.68 -10.91
C CYS A 89 -19.57 6.90 -10.11
N MET A 90 -19.30 6.95 -8.80
CA MET A 90 -19.58 8.14 -7.97
C MET A 90 -18.75 9.34 -8.42
N GLY A 91 -17.46 9.14 -8.74
CA GLY A 91 -16.59 10.18 -9.30
C GLY A 91 -17.11 10.70 -10.63
N TYR A 92 -17.49 9.81 -11.55
CA TYR A 92 -18.06 10.18 -12.83
C TYR A 92 -19.36 10.98 -12.68
N GLY A 93 -20.28 10.52 -11.81
CA GLY A 93 -21.51 11.24 -11.51
C GLY A 93 -21.25 12.64 -10.98
N ALA A 94 -20.29 12.83 -10.10
CA ALA A 94 -19.91 14.15 -9.60
C ALA A 94 -19.34 15.05 -10.71
N GLN A 95 -18.48 14.52 -11.59
CA GLN A 95 -17.92 15.29 -12.72
C GLN A 95 -19.00 15.66 -13.77
N LEU A 96 -20.00 14.79 -14.01
CA LEU A 96 -21.15 15.10 -14.87
C LEU A 96 -21.97 16.25 -14.31
N LEU A 97 -22.28 16.22 -13.02
CA LEU A 97 -23.03 17.29 -12.37
C LEU A 97 -22.30 18.63 -12.41
N LEU A 98 -20.96 18.61 -12.25
CA LEU A 98 -20.13 19.81 -12.38
C LEU A 98 -20.13 20.37 -13.81
N ARG A 99 -20.09 19.51 -14.82
CA ARG A 99 -20.21 19.93 -16.23
C ARG A 99 -21.52 20.68 -16.51
N ASP A 100 -22.64 20.16 -16.00
CA ASP A 100 -23.94 20.79 -16.23
C ASP A 100 -23.99 22.21 -15.61
N VAL A 101 -23.35 22.40 -14.47
CA VAL A 101 -23.20 23.70 -13.82
C VAL A 101 -22.27 24.61 -14.62
N ALA A 102 -21.15 24.13 -15.11
CA ALA A 102 -20.19 24.88 -15.92
C ALA A 102 -20.83 25.36 -17.25
N LEU A 103 -21.63 24.51 -17.88
CA LEU A 103 -22.39 24.88 -19.12
C LEU A 103 -23.42 25.96 -18.88
N ALA A 104 -23.96 26.06 -17.65
CA ALA A 104 -24.90 27.13 -17.29
C ALA A 104 -24.21 28.49 -17.03
N SER A 105 -22.86 28.51 -16.92
CA SER A 105 -22.08 29.72 -16.66
C SER A 105 -21.05 29.94 -17.78
N PRO A 106 -21.34 30.76 -18.79
CA PRO A 106 -20.56 30.89 -20.03
C PRO A 106 -19.10 31.33 -19.84
N ASP A 107 -18.77 31.95 -18.72
CA ASP A 107 -17.42 32.48 -18.43
C ASP A 107 -16.41 31.41 -17.98
N ASN A 108 -16.84 30.16 -17.73
CA ASN A 108 -16.04 29.09 -17.18
C ASN A 108 -15.80 27.95 -18.18
N LEU A 109 -15.36 28.24 -19.40
CA LEU A 109 -15.11 27.26 -20.47
C LEU A 109 -14.08 26.19 -20.09
N GLU A 110 -13.10 26.48 -19.24
CA GLU A 110 -12.10 25.49 -18.81
C GLU A 110 -12.70 24.33 -17.98
N GLU A 111 -13.73 24.62 -17.18
CA GLU A 111 -14.39 23.61 -16.35
C GLU A 111 -15.23 22.62 -17.16
N THR A 112 -15.71 23.02 -18.34
CA THR A 112 -16.48 22.15 -19.23
C THR A 112 -15.71 20.90 -19.70
N PHE A 113 -14.38 20.95 -19.69
CA PHE A 113 -13.52 19.83 -20.13
C PHE A 113 -13.10 18.88 -19.01
N TYR A 114 -13.45 19.14 -17.73
CA TYR A 114 -13.01 18.27 -16.63
C TYR A 114 -13.52 16.83 -16.77
N GLU A 115 -14.76 16.64 -17.22
CA GLU A 115 -15.33 15.31 -17.42
C GLU A 115 -14.54 14.48 -18.44
N SER A 116 -14.31 15.02 -19.63
CA SER A 116 -13.61 14.30 -20.70
C SER A 116 -12.15 13.98 -20.31
N ARG A 117 -11.46 14.93 -19.68
CA ARG A 117 -10.09 14.72 -19.16
C ARG A 117 -10.07 13.73 -18.02
N TRP A 118 -11.09 13.71 -17.15
CA TRP A 118 -11.23 12.72 -16.08
C TRP A 118 -11.41 11.32 -16.65
N LEU A 119 -12.28 11.13 -17.66
CA LEU A 119 -12.48 9.85 -18.34
C LEU A 119 -11.19 9.32 -18.99
N VAL A 120 -10.39 10.18 -19.61
CA VAL A 120 -9.06 9.78 -20.13
C VAL A 120 -8.17 9.32 -18.99
N GLY A 121 -8.12 10.03 -17.88
CA GLY A 121 -7.38 9.62 -16.68
C GLY A 121 -7.83 8.27 -16.14
N VAL A 122 -9.14 8.01 -16.08
CA VAL A 122 -9.71 6.71 -15.69
C VAL A 122 -9.32 5.60 -16.65
N ALA A 123 -9.46 5.82 -17.96
CA ALA A 123 -9.12 4.83 -18.97
C ALA A 123 -7.64 4.42 -18.87
N MET A 124 -6.75 5.40 -18.81
CA MET A 124 -5.31 5.16 -18.63
C MET A 124 -5.02 4.48 -17.28
N GLY A 125 -5.67 4.93 -16.21
CA GLY A 125 -5.54 4.35 -14.87
C GLY A 125 -5.99 2.90 -14.82
N LEU A 126 -7.12 2.54 -15.46
CA LEU A 126 -7.60 1.16 -15.55
C LEU A 126 -6.61 0.26 -16.30
N VAL A 127 -6.07 0.73 -17.42
CA VAL A 127 -5.01 -0.02 -18.14
C VAL A 127 -3.84 -0.28 -17.19
N LEU A 128 -3.39 0.73 -16.47
CA LEU A 128 -2.27 0.62 -15.55
C LEU A 128 -2.59 -0.30 -14.37
N LEU A 129 -3.81 -0.20 -13.82
CA LEU A 129 -4.29 -1.12 -12.77
C LEU A 129 -4.21 -2.56 -13.23
N PHE A 130 -4.73 -2.89 -14.42
CA PHE A 130 -4.69 -4.25 -14.96
C PHE A 130 -3.26 -4.70 -15.25
N VAL A 131 -2.42 -3.86 -15.84
CA VAL A 131 -1.01 -4.17 -16.05
C VAL A 131 -0.33 -4.53 -14.74
N VAL A 132 -0.48 -3.70 -13.70
CA VAL A 132 0.12 -3.94 -12.37
C VAL A 132 -0.53 -5.13 -11.66
N TYR A 133 -1.82 -5.35 -11.81
CA TYR A 133 -2.53 -6.50 -11.25
C TYR A 133 -2.01 -7.84 -11.79
N PHE A 134 -1.74 -7.90 -13.11
CA PHE A 134 -1.18 -9.11 -13.73
C PHE A 134 0.34 -9.21 -13.55
N LEU A 135 1.00 -8.08 -13.37
CA LEU A 135 2.42 -8.02 -13.01
C LEU A 135 2.60 -8.56 -11.59
N ASP A 136 3.55 -9.42 -11.46
CA ASP A 136 3.85 -10.08 -10.22
C ASP A 136 4.63 -9.16 -9.28
N TYR A 137 4.03 -8.83 -8.14
CA TYR A 137 4.70 -8.01 -7.12
C TYR A 137 6.02 -8.62 -6.62
N THR A 138 6.22 -9.95 -6.76
CA THR A 138 7.46 -10.60 -6.35
C THR A 138 8.64 -10.29 -7.28
N LEU A 139 8.39 -9.66 -8.44
CA LEU A 139 9.47 -9.10 -9.26
C LEU A 139 10.29 -8.07 -8.46
N LEU A 140 9.64 -7.33 -7.55
CA LEU A 140 10.30 -6.41 -6.64
C LEU A 140 11.22 -7.14 -5.65
N ALA A 141 10.95 -8.42 -5.34
CA ALA A 141 11.81 -9.23 -4.47
C ALA A 141 13.10 -9.71 -5.12
N ARG A 142 13.16 -9.74 -6.47
CA ARG A 142 14.34 -10.27 -7.19
C ARG A 142 15.57 -9.38 -7.00
N ARG A 143 15.41 -8.06 -7.12
CA ARG A 143 16.48 -7.07 -6.93
C ARG A 143 15.98 -5.88 -6.11
N PRO A 144 15.66 -6.06 -4.81
CA PRO A 144 14.92 -5.07 -4.06
C PRO A 144 15.67 -3.74 -3.88
N LEU A 145 16.99 -3.76 -3.68
CA LEU A 145 17.78 -2.53 -3.59
C LEU A 145 17.78 -1.74 -4.90
N LEU A 146 17.87 -2.44 -6.04
CA LEU A 146 17.79 -1.80 -7.34
C LEU A 146 16.41 -1.15 -7.55
N CYS A 147 15.33 -1.82 -7.17
CA CYS A 147 13.97 -1.27 -7.25
C CYS A 147 13.80 -0.02 -6.36
N TYR A 148 14.38 -0.03 -5.14
CA TYR A 148 14.36 1.14 -4.27
C TYR A 148 15.08 2.33 -4.90
N TRP A 149 16.33 2.15 -5.36
CA TRP A 149 17.12 3.23 -5.94
C TRP A 149 16.57 3.71 -7.29
N ALA A 150 16.01 2.80 -8.09
CA ALA A 150 15.29 3.18 -9.31
C ALA A 150 14.07 4.05 -8.99
N GLY A 151 13.32 3.71 -7.93
CA GLY A 151 12.21 4.52 -7.44
C GLY A 151 12.67 5.92 -6.99
N VAL A 152 13.74 6.00 -6.21
CA VAL A 152 14.35 7.29 -5.81
C VAL A 152 14.75 8.11 -7.03
N LEU A 153 15.41 7.48 -8.01
CA LEU A 153 15.83 8.16 -9.24
C LEU A 153 14.62 8.68 -10.04
N ILE A 154 13.56 7.88 -10.17
CA ILE A 154 12.31 8.31 -10.83
C ILE A 154 11.74 9.54 -10.12
N LEU A 155 11.66 9.53 -8.78
CA LEU A 155 11.17 10.68 -8.01
C LEU A 155 12.03 11.93 -8.21
N ILE A 156 13.36 11.80 -8.28
CA ILE A 156 14.27 12.91 -8.58
C ILE A 156 14.02 13.46 -9.99
N VAL A 157 13.89 12.58 -10.99
CA VAL A 157 13.64 13.00 -12.37
C VAL A 157 12.30 13.71 -12.47
N VAL A 158 11.24 13.16 -11.85
CA VAL A 158 9.91 13.79 -11.84
C VAL A 158 9.97 15.14 -11.12
N PHE A 159 10.67 15.24 -9.97
CA PHE A 159 10.84 16.49 -9.24
C PHE A 159 11.44 17.58 -10.13
N ASN A 160 12.53 17.26 -10.86
CA ASN A 160 13.19 18.21 -11.76
C ASN A 160 12.36 18.57 -13.00
N ARG A 161 11.37 17.76 -13.37
CA ARG A 161 10.46 18.01 -14.50
C ARG A 161 9.15 18.64 -14.09
N SER A 162 8.81 18.60 -12.81
CA SER A 162 7.54 19.13 -12.29
C SER A 162 7.47 20.63 -12.40
N HIS A 163 6.37 21.11 -12.97
CA HIS A 163 6.11 22.54 -13.09
C HIS A 163 5.54 23.10 -11.79
N GLN A 164 5.97 24.30 -11.44
CA GLN A 164 5.37 25.06 -10.35
C GLN A 164 4.27 25.97 -10.87
N VAL A 165 3.09 25.86 -10.27
CA VAL A 165 1.98 26.81 -10.48
C VAL A 165 1.62 27.38 -9.13
N ASN A 166 1.68 28.69 -8.97
CA ASN A 166 1.43 29.40 -7.70
C ASN A 166 2.20 28.80 -6.50
N GLY A 167 3.47 28.45 -6.72
CA GLY A 167 4.33 27.87 -5.67
C GLY A 167 4.06 26.40 -5.33
N ARG A 168 3.14 25.72 -6.01
CA ARG A 168 2.84 24.30 -5.80
C ARG A 168 3.35 23.46 -6.95
N TYR A 169 3.92 22.31 -6.63
CA TYR A 169 4.29 21.28 -7.61
C TYR A 169 3.12 20.33 -7.80
N PHE A 170 2.49 20.34 -8.98
CA PHE A 170 1.29 19.51 -9.23
C PHE A 170 1.60 18.04 -9.45
N GLU A 171 2.70 17.71 -10.11
CA GLU A 171 2.98 16.35 -10.55
C GLU A 171 3.65 15.51 -9.47
N ILE A 172 4.77 15.99 -8.92
CA ILE A 172 5.60 15.24 -7.97
C ILE A 172 4.85 14.88 -6.69
N GLN A 173 3.89 15.69 -6.24
CA GLN A 173 3.10 15.37 -5.05
C GLN A 173 2.37 14.04 -5.16
N TYR A 174 1.87 13.70 -6.35
CA TYR A 174 1.20 12.41 -6.59
C TYR A 174 2.19 11.26 -6.73
N TRP A 175 3.33 11.48 -7.42
CA TRP A 175 4.37 10.46 -7.54
C TRP A 175 4.97 10.09 -6.19
N MET A 176 5.06 11.02 -5.26
CA MET A 176 5.52 10.74 -3.89
C MET A 176 4.60 9.78 -3.12
N LEU A 177 3.35 9.58 -3.54
CA LEU A 177 2.47 8.56 -2.96
C LEU A 177 2.96 7.12 -3.23
N LEU A 178 3.89 6.92 -4.18
CA LEU A 178 4.56 5.65 -4.39
C LEU A 178 5.75 5.42 -3.44
N ALA A 179 6.24 6.47 -2.78
CA ALA A 179 7.40 6.39 -1.88
C ALA A 179 7.25 5.32 -0.78
N PRO A 180 6.07 5.13 -0.12
CA PRO A 180 5.87 4.04 0.83
C PRO A 180 6.07 2.65 0.23
N VAL A 181 5.75 2.43 -1.05
CA VAL A 181 5.99 1.16 -1.74
C VAL A 181 7.50 0.93 -1.92
N PHE A 182 8.26 1.96 -2.30
CA PHE A 182 9.72 1.87 -2.39
C PHE A 182 10.34 1.59 -1.01
N LEU A 183 9.83 2.21 0.07
CA LEU A 183 10.24 1.89 1.44
C LEU A 183 9.93 0.45 1.82
N ALA A 184 8.77 -0.08 1.45
CA ALA A 184 8.43 -1.48 1.68
C ALA A 184 9.47 -2.43 1.07
N VAL A 185 9.91 -2.13 -0.15
CA VAL A 185 10.94 -2.89 -0.87
C VAL A 185 12.32 -2.76 -0.20
N LEU A 186 12.70 -1.56 0.27
CA LEU A 186 13.92 -1.33 1.04
C LEU A 186 13.93 -2.15 2.33
N ILE A 187 12.84 -2.08 3.10
CA ILE A 187 12.68 -2.80 4.37
C ILE A 187 12.81 -4.31 4.13
N TYR A 188 12.19 -4.81 3.05
CA TYR A 188 12.34 -6.20 2.64
C TYR A 188 13.79 -6.57 2.30
N ALA A 189 14.55 -5.70 1.63
CA ALA A 189 15.96 -5.89 1.31
C ALA A 189 16.86 -5.95 2.56
N MET A 190 16.46 -5.27 3.63
CA MET A 190 17.22 -5.14 4.87
C MET A 190 16.89 -6.20 5.92
N ARG A 191 15.99 -7.17 5.60
CA ARG A 191 15.62 -8.26 6.52
C ARG A 191 16.84 -9.03 7.02
N GLY A 192 16.85 -9.37 8.30
CA GLY A 192 17.91 -10.14 8.92
C GLY A 192 19.26 -9.44 9.13
N LYS A 193 19.41 -8.18 8.67
CA LYS A 193 20.65 -7.41 8.81
C LYS A 193 20.80 -6.71 10.17
N ARG A 194 19.95 -7.03 11.12
CA ARG A 194 19.97 -6.51 12.50
C ARG A 194 19.97 -4.97 12.54
N TRP A 195 20.82 -4.38 13.38
CA TRP A 195 20.91 -2.91 13.56
C TRP A 195 21.28 -2.16 12.29
N PHE A 196 22.17 -2.72 11.47
CA PHE A 196 22.50 -2.10 10.16
C PHE A 196 21.27 -2.01 9.27
N GLY A 197 20.46 -3.08 9.20
CA GLY A 197 19.22 -3.06 8.44
C GLY A 197 18.21 -2.03 8.96
N LEU A 198 18.10 -1.91 10.28
CA LEU A 198 17.24 -0.92 10.91
C LEU A 198 17.66 0.51 10.57
N LEU A 199 18.96 0.82 10.73
CA LEU A 199 19.50 2.14 10.40
C LEU A 199 19.35 2.48 8.91
N ALA A 200 19.56 1.51 8.02
CA ALA A 200 19.36 1.69 6.58
C ALA A 200 17.87 1.99 6.24
N CYS A 201 16.91 1.34 6.91
CA CYS A 201 15.49 1.63 6.75
C CYS A 201 15.13 3.03 7.24
N MET A 202 15.68 3.44 8.39
CA MET A 202 15.47 4.79 8.93
C MET A 202 16.11 5.85 8.02
N GLY A 203 17.34 5.60 7.51
CA GLY A 203 18.01 6.47 6.55
C GLY A 203 17.23 6.60 5.23
N GLY A 204 16.71 5.49 4.70
CA GLY A 204 15.86 5.51 3.50
C GLY A 204 14.54 6.25 3.71
N THR A 205 13.93 6.11 4.90
CA THR A 205 12.73 6.88 5.28
C THR A 205 13.07 8.36 5.38
N ALA A 206 14.17 8.73 6.05
CA ALA A 206 14.62 10.12 6.17
C ALA A 206 14.91 10.75 4.81
N LEU A 207 15.57 10.02 3.89
CA LEU A 207 15.83 10.47 2.53
C LEU A 207 14.55 10.83 1.78
N LEU A 208 13.57 9.91 1.72
CA LEU A 208 12.32 10.15 1.00
C LEU A 208 11.44 11.20 1.70
N THR A 209 11.45 11.25 3.04
CA THR A 209 10.79 12.32 3.79
C THR A 209 11.43 13.67 3.51
N GLY A 210 12.77 13.74 3.47
CA GLY A 210 13.51 14.95 3.11
C GLY A 210 13.18 15.45 1.70
N MET A 211 13.05 14.53 0.72
CA MET A 211 12.56 14.88 -0.62
C MET A 211 11.12 15.42 -0.58
N ALA A 212 10.23 14.80 0.22
CA ALA A 212 8.86 15.25 0.39
C ALA A 212 8.77 16.65 1.02
N LEU A 213 9.69 17.01 1.90
CA LEU A 213 9.76 18.35 2.51
C LEU A 213 10.20 19.45 1.51
N MET A 214 10.85 19.08 0.41
CA MET A 214 11.14 20.01 -0.70
C MET A 214 9.87 20.42 -1.46
N ILE A 215 8.80 19.65 -1.30
CA ILE A 215 7.48 19.96 -1.87
C ILE A 215 6.72 20.76 -0.79
N PRO A 216 6.10 21.90 -1.10
CA PRO A 216 5.38 22.71 -0.11
C PRO A 216 4.04 22.05 0.31
N ASN A 217 4.09 20.77 0.69
CA ASN A 217 2.97 19.98 1.18
C ASN A 217 3.42 19.03 2.32
N VAL A 218 3.31 19.53 3.55
CA VAL A 218 3.72 18.80 4.77
C VAL A 218 2.96 17.47 4.92
N THR A 219 1.74 17.36 4.41
CA THR A 219 0.95 16.11 4.47
C THR A 219 1.67 14.95 3.81
N ILE A 220 2.33 15.19 2.66
CA ILE A 220 3.09 14.16 1.94
C ILE A 220 4.30 13.72 2.77
N ALA A 221 5.01 14.66 3.38
CA ALA A 221 6.14 14.35 4.24
C ALA A 221 5.71 13.51 5.46
N MET A 222 4.59 13.89 6.10
CA MET A 222 4.01 13.13 7.21
C MET A 222 3.55 11.73 6.76
N LEU A 223 2.97 11.61 5.57
CA LEU A 223 2.56 10.34 4.99
C LEU A 223 3.77 9.42 4.76
N VAL A 224 4.82 9.91 4.12
CA VAL A 224 6.03 9.12 3.83
C VAL A 224 6.74 8.71 5.12
N PHE A 225 6.92 9.65 6.06
CA PHE A 225 7.51 9.37 7.37
C PHE A 225 6.68 8.35 8.16
N GLY A 226 5.38 8.58 8.28
CA GLY A 226 4.46 7.71 9.01
C GLY A 226 4.41 6.29 8.44
N ALA A 227 4.34 6.17 7.10
CA ALA A 227 4.38 4.87 6.42
C ALA A 227 5.70 4.13 6.68
N GLY A 228 6.84 4.81 6.54
CA GLY A 228 8.16 4.26 6.79
C GLY A 228 8.33 3.79 8.24
N MET A 229 7.92 4.62 9.21
CA MET A 229 7.92 4.28 10.63
C MET A 229 7.02 3.09 10.92
N LEU A 230 5.75 3.10 10.47
CA LEU A 230 4.80 2.01 10.69
C LEU A 230 5.32 0.67 10.16
N MET A 231 5.82 0.64 8.93
CA MET A 231 6.34 -0.58 8.32
C MET A 231 7.62 -1.08 9.00
N THR A 232 8.50 -0.16 9.43
CA THR A 232 9.73 -0.54 10.14
C THR A 232 9.42 -1.08 11.53
N ILE A 233 8.49 -0.45 12.27
CA ILE A 233 7.96 -0.94 13.56
C ILE A 233 7.35 -2.33 13.39
N LEU A 234 6.47 -2.51 12.39
CA LEU A 234 5.85 -3.81 12.09
C LEU A 234 6.91 -4.88 11.80
N SER A 235 7.98 -4.53 11.07
CA SER A 235 9.07 -5.45 10.73
C SER A 235 9.89 -5.87 11.93
N VAL A 236 10.11 -4.98 12.89
CA VAL A 236 10.76 -5.28 14.17
C VAL A 236 9.84 -6.14 15.03
N TRP A 237 8.57 -5.80 15.13
CA TRP A 237 7.60 -6.53 15.95
C TRP A 237 7.40 -7.97 15.47
N ARG A 238 7.36 -8.18 14.16
CA ARG A 238 7.30 -9.52 13.55
C ARG A 238 8.65 -10.26 13.55
N GLY A 239 9.71 -9.69 14.12
CA GLY A 239 11.04 -10.29 14.23
C GLY A 239 11.85 -10.38 12.93
N TRP A 240 11.38 -9.78 11.85
CA TRP A 240 12.04 -9.86 10.53
C TRP A 240 13.41 -9.18 10.48
N MET A 241 13.64 -8.19 11.36
CA MET A 241 14.92 -7.48 11.44
C MET A 241 15.95 -8.20 12.31
N GLY A 242 15.53 -9.08 13.24
CA GLY A 242 16.43 -9.80 14.16
C GLY A 242 17.08 -8.90 15.22
N VAL A 243 16.41 -7.81 15.60
CA VAL A 243 16.80 -6.89 16.69
C VAL A 243 15.89 -7.08 17.91
N PRO A 244 16.37 -6.79 19.14
CA PRO A 244 15.52 -6.86 20.33
C PRO A 244 14.45 -5.76 20.29
N VAL A 245 13.17 -6.19 20.34
CA VAL A 245 12.00 -5.33 20.18
C VAL A 245 12.03 -4.13 21.15
N LYS A 246 12.27 -4.37 22.45
CA LYS A 246 12.26 -3.30 23.47
C LYS A 246 13.24 -2.16 23.16
N ARG A 247 14.49 -2.50 22.74
CA ARG A 247 15.51 -1.47 22.41
C ARG A 247 15.17 -0.71 21.12
N ALA A 248 14.65 -1.42 20.12
CA ALA A 248 14.22 -0.81 18.88
C ALA A 248 13.03 0.13 19.10
N MET A 249 12.03 -0.25 19.92
CA MET A 249 10.88 0.61 20.26
C MET A 249 11.32 1.88 20.99
N ALA A 250 12.29 1.80 21.89
CA ALA A 250 12.86 3.01 22.51
C ALA A 250 13.50 3.95 21.47
N GLY A 251 14.26 3.38 20.50
CA GLY A 251 14.82 4.15 19.39
C GLY A 251 13.75 4.82 18.52
N PHE A 252 12.67 4.11 18.20
CA PHE A 252 11.54 4.69 17.45
C PHE A 252 10.85 5.81 18.24
N GLY A 253 10.71 5.67 19.57
CA GLY A 253 10.18 6.71 20.44
C GLY A 253 11.01 8.00 20.36
N ILE A 254 12.35 7.87 20.37
CA ILE A 254 13.25 9.02 20.22
C ILE A 254 13.08 9.66 18.84
N VAL A 255 13.08 8.88 17.76
CA VAL A 255 12.91 9.42 16.39
C VAL A 255 11.57 10.12 16.23
N LEU A 256 10.49 9.53 16.75
CA LEU A 256 9.17 10.16 16.73
C LEU A 256 9.16 11.47 17.54
N PHE A 257 9.77 11.47 18.74
CA PHE A 257 9.89 12.66 19.57
C PHE A 257 10.66 13.78 18.84
N LEU A 258 11.79 13.45 18.20
CA LEU A 258 12.57 14.42 17.43
C LEU A 258 11.78 14.95 16.22
N PHE A 259 10.99 14.11 15.56
CA PHE A 259 10.15 14.52 14.44
C PHE A 259 9.02 15.46 14.92
N VAL A 260 8.36 15.14 16.02
CA VAL A 260 7.34 16.02 16.63
C VAL A 260 7.97 17.35 17.10
N LEU A 261 9.14 17.30 17.72
CA LEU A 261 9.87 18.50 18.13
C LEU A 261 10.23 19.38 16.91
N TRP A 262 10.66 18.74 15.82
CA TRP A 262 10.93 19.46 14.56
C TRP A 262 9.65 20.11 13.99
N LEU A 263 8.52 19.40 13.97
CA LEU A 263 7.22 19.97 13.57
C LEU A 263 6.84 21.15 14.46
N TRP A 264 7.05 21.03 15.76
CA TRP A 264 6.81 22.11 16.73
C TRP A 264 7.67 23.33 16.43
N THR A 265 8.98 23.13 16.17
CA THR A 265 9.85 24.27 15.79
C THR A 265 9.38 24.93 14.50
N CYS A 266 8.92 24.15 13.49
CA CYS A 266 8.33 24.73 12.28
C CYS A 266 7.09 25.59 12.57
N VAL A 267 6.22 25.17 13.50
CA VAL A 267 5.05 25.96 13.91
C VAL A 267 5.46 27.25 14.60
N VAL A 268 6.46 27.19 15.48
CA VAL A 268 6.89 28.40 16.25
C VAL A 268 7.71 29.38 15.40
N THR A 269 8.55 28.88 14.48
CA THR A 269 9.47 29.73 13.71
C THR A 269 8.86 30.23 12.39
N SER A 270 7.88 29.54 11.82
CA SER A 270 7.26 29.94 10.56
C SER A 270 5.92 30.64 10.81
N GLU A 271 5.88 31.94 10.54
CA GLU A 271 4.66 32.74 10.64
C GLU A 271 3.52 32.16 9.76
N TYR A 272 3.85 31.68 8.56
CA TYR A 272 2.90 31.05 7.66
C TYR A 272 2.26 29.80 8.29
N VAL A 273 3.05 28.90 8.89
CA VAL A 273 2.53 27.66 9.50
C VAL A 273 1.71 28.00 10.76
N SER A 274 2.21 28.92 11.57
CA SER A 274 1.50 29.40 12.78
C SER A 274 0.14 30.00 12.44
N ARG A 275 0.09 30.95 11.50
CA ARG A 275 -1.14 31.58 11.03
C ARG A 275 -2.12 30.53 10.47
N ARG A 276 -1.65 29.63 9.65
CA ARG A 276 -2.48 28.57 9.08
C ARG A 276 -3.12 27.67 10.16
N LEU A 277 -2.37 27.35 11.20
CA LEU A 277 -2.88 26.54 12.32
C LEU A 277 -3.92 27.34 13.15
N GLN A 278 -3.67 28.63 13.40
CA GLN A 278 -4.61 29.52 14.08
C GLN A 278 -5.93 29.65 13.32
N MET A 279 -5.83 29.86 11.98
CA MET A 279 -7.03 30.00 11.13
C MET A 279 -7.79 28.67 10.94
N ALA A 280 -7.15 27.53 11.11
CA ALA A 280 -7.85 26.25 11.12
C ALA A 280 -8.75 26.09 12.39
N ILE A 281 -8.33 26.69 13.52
CA ILE A 281 -9.09 26.68 14.77
C ILE A 281 -10.14 27.79 14.77
N ASP A 282 -9.70 29.02 14.55
CA ASP A 282 -10.57 30.21 14.53
C ASP A 282 -10.39 31.01 13.22
N PRO A 283 -11.11 30.62 12.16
CA PRO A 283 -10.97 31.25 10.84
C PRO A 283 -11.62 32.64 10.77
N ALA A 284 -12.38 33.04 11.78
CA ALA A 284 -13.05 34.34 11.78
C ALA A 284 -12.07 35.52 12.01
N GLN A 285 -10.83 35.25 12.45
CA GLN A 285 -9.80 36.29 12.62
C GLN A 285 -9.30 36.87 11.29
N ASP A 286 -9.36 36.08 10.20
CA ASP A 286 -8.96 36.54 8.87
C ASP A 286 -9.90 35.92 7.81
N PRO A 287 -11.12 36.44 7.66
CA PRO A 287 -12.16 35.83 6.85
C PRO A 287 -11.93 35.95 5.34
N LEU A 288 -11.05 36.84 4.88
CA LEU A 288 -10.85 37.14 3.45
C LEU A 288 -9.61 36.44 2.86
N GLU A 289 -8.65 36.04 3.68
CA GLU A 289 -7.41 35.42 3.21
C GLU A 289 -7.28 33.98 3.77
N TYR A 290 -6.55 33.81 4.89
CA TYR A 290 -6.22 32.50 5.43
C TYR A 290 -7.42 31.73 5.97
N GLY A 291 -8.43 32.41 6.53
CA GLY A 291 -9.64 31.78 7.10
C GLY A 291 -10.75 31.54 6.07
N TYR A 292 -10.68 32.17 4.89
CA TYR A 292 -11.72 32.13 3.86
C TYR A 292 -12.19 30.70 3.56
N HIS A 293 -11.26 29.81 3.22
CA HIS A 293 -11.60 28.44 2.86
C HIS A 293 -12.35 27.69 3.98
N ALA A 294 -11.89 27.80 5.23
CA ALA A 294 -12.53 27.14 6.36
C ALA A 294 -13.94 27.68 6.63
N LEU A 295 -14.13 29.00 6.53
CA LEU A 295 -15.42 29.64 6.69
C LEU A 295 -16.38 29.26 5.56
N ALA A 296 -15.92 29.30 4.30
CA ALA A 296 -16.69 28.90 3.15
C ALA A 296 -17.20 27.46 3.26
N VAL A 297 -16.32 26.53 3.58
CA VAL A 297 -16.68 25.11 3.78
C VAL A 297 -17.66 24.96 4.94
N ARG A 298 -17.39 25.58 6.12
CA ARG A 298 -18.27 25.46 7.30
C ARG A 298 -19.64 26.06 7.05
N SER A 299 -19.74 27.19 6.34
CA SER A 299 -21.02 27.78 5.97
C SER A 299 -21.83 26.85 5.04
N LEU A 300 -21.21 26.36 3.96
CA LEU A 300 -21.91 25.45 3.03
C LEU A 300 -22.35 24.14 3.70
N LEU A 301 -21.57 23.61 4.64
CA LEU A 301 -21.95 22.42 5.38
C LEU A 301 -23.07 22.68 6.39
N ALA A 302 -23.11 23.88 7.00
CA ALA A 302 -24.17 24.26 7.92
C ALA A 302 -25.52 24.44 7.20
N ASP A 303 -25.47 24.99 5.98
CA ASP A 303 -26.64 25.23 5.15
C ASP A 303 -27.06 24.00 4.31
N ALA A 304 -26.27 22.91 4.36
CA ALA A 304 -26.56 21.69 3.60
C ALA A 304 -27.75 20.92 4.20
N LYS A 305 -28.66 20.48 3.31
CA LYS A 305 -29.81 19.65 3.63
C LYS A 305 -29.45 18.18 3.71
N TRP A 306 -30.30 17.34 4.27
CA TRP A 306 -30.12 15.90 4.25
C TRP A 306 -30.18 15.33 2.84
N ILE A 307 -31.11 15.82 2.00
CA ILE A 307 -31.26 15.45 0.58
C ILE A 307 -31.58 16.74 -0.19
N GLY A 308 -30.95 16.90 -1.36
CA GLY A 308 -31.13 18.08 -2.22
C GLY A 308 -30.17 19.21 -1.91
N GLN A 309 -30.29 20.28 -2.65
CA GLN A 309 -29.39 21.44 -2.61
C GLN A 309 -29.63 22.27 -1.36
N GLY A 310 -28.54 22.67 -0.69
CA GLY A 310 -28.52 23.63 0.39
C GLY A 310 -28.65 25.07 -0.11
N ASP A 311 -28.80 26.00 0.83
CA ASP A 311 -28.83 27.43 0.55
C ASP A 311 -27.40 28.01 0.65
N VAL A 312 -27.11 29.14 0.03
CA VAL A 312 -25.82 29.86 0.11
C VAL A 312 -26.05 31.15 0.86
N THR A 313 -25.50 31.24 2.07
CA THR A 313 -25.68 32.38 2.98
C THR A 313 -24.40 33.16 3.25
N PHE A 314 -23.24 32.68 2.74
CA PHE A 314 -21.94 33.24 3.04
C PHE A 314 -21.63 34.43 2.13
N MET A 315 -21.43 35.60 2.73
CA MET A 315 -21.16 36.86 2.02
C MET A 315 -22.21 37.11 0.90
N ASP A 316 -21.83 37.78 -0.19
CA ASP A 316 -22.71 38.08 -1.33
C ASP A 316 -22.66 37.04 -2.43
N TYR A 317 -22.20 35.80 -2.11
CA TYR A 317 -22.17 34.71 -3.08
C TYR A 317 -23.58 34.14 -3.34
N HIS A 318 -23.89 33.90 -4.60
CA HIS A 318 -25.19 33.33 -5.02
C HIS A 318 -25.08 31.84 -5.37
N SER A 319 -23.88 31.28 -5.42
CA SER A 319 -23.65 29.86 -5.70
C SER A 319 -22.42 29.31 -4.99
N ALA A 320 -22.44 28.02 -4.63
CA ALA A 320 -21.35 27.34 -4.02
C ALA A 320 -20.13 27.21 -4.97
N GLU A 321 -20.40 27.23 -6.27
CA GLU A 321 -19.40 27.12 -7.34
C GLU A 321 -18.48 28.33 -7.41
N LEU A 322 -19.01 29.51 -7.16
CA LEU A 322 -18.23 30.75 -7.12
C LEU A 322 -17.44 30.90 -5.82
N MET A 323 -17.88 30.23 -4.78
CA MET A 323 -17.34 30.33 -3.44
C MET A 323 -16.19 29.35 -3.18
N LEU A 324 -16.24 28.15 -3.75
CA LEU A 324 -15.26 27.09 -3.50
C LEU A 324 -14.16 27.07 -4.57
N PRO A 325 -12.88 27.12 -4.19
CA PRO A 325 -11.79 26.90 -5.14
C PRO A 325 -11.63 25.40 -5.46
N GLU A 326 -11.21 25.11 -6.68
CA GLU A 326 -10.85 23.74 -7.13
C GLU A 326 -11.97 22.70 -6.85
N ILE A 327 -13.21 22.98 -7.19
CA ILE A 327 -14.40 22.16 -6.89
C ILE A 327 -14.25 20.72 -7.41
N ALA A 328 -13.70 20.56 -8.60
CA ALA A 328 -13.55 19.25 -9.24
C ALA A 328 -12.53 18.35 -8.52
N SER A 329 -11.66 18.92 -7.68
CA SER A 329 -10.56 18.21 -7.04
C SER A 329 -10.56 18.32 -5.52
N SER A 330 -10.25 19.50 -4.99
CA SER A 330 -9.93 19.69 -3.57
C SER A 330 -11.17 19.82 -2.68
N THR A 331 -12.23 20.47 -3.15
CA THR A 331 -13.44 20.76 -2.37
C THR A 331 -14.66 19.96 -2.82
N LEU A 332 -14.43 18.91 -3.62
CA LEU A 332 -15.49 18.11 -4.24
C LEU A 332 -16.49 17.54 -3.22
N LEU A 333 -16.03 17.06 -2.08
CA LEU A 333 -16.93 16.47 -1.07
C LEU A 333 -17.84 17.53 -0.45
N THR A 334 -17.31 18.70 -0.13
CA THR A 334 -18.11 19.82 0.39
C THR A 334 -19.21 20.22 -0.61
N TRP A 335 -18.83 20.34 -1.89
CA TRP A 335 -19.77 20.65 -2.96
C TRP A 335 -20.83 19.55 -3.14
N VAL A 336 -20.43 18.26 -3.12
CA VAL A 336 -21.37 17.13 -3.20
C VAL A 336 -22.36 17.14 -2.04
N ILE A 337 -21.88 17.40 -0.81
CA ILE A 337 -22.76 17.50 0.37
C ILE A 337 -23.73 18.68 0.23
N HIS A 338 -23.26 19.84 -0.21
CA HIS A 338 -24.11 21.00 -0.39
C HIS A 338 -25.11 20.81 -1.54
N ARG A 339 -24.69 20.19 -2.65
CA ARG A 339 -25.52 20.05 -3.88
C ARG A 339 -26.56 18.93 -3.77
N LEU A 340 -26.15 17.76 -3.24
CA LEU A 340 -26.97 16.54 -3.17
C LEU A 340 -27.48 16.22 -1.78
N GLY A 341 -26.89 16.84 -0.77
CA GLY A 341 -27.20 16.59 0.63
C GLY A 341 -26.20 15.68 1.36
N TRP A 342 -26.31 15.69 2.68
CA TRP A 342 -25.47 14.88 3.58
C TRP A 342 -25.53 13.38 3.28
N ALA A 343 -26.69 12.86 2.81
CA ALA A 343 -26.82 11.45 2.45
C ALA A 343 -25.82 11.03 1.38
N ALA A 344 -25.60 11.87 0.35
CA ALA A 344 -24.62 11.58 -0.71
C ALA A 344 -23.17 11.63 -0.18
N GLY A 345 -22.85 12.62 0.64
CA GLY A 345 -21.53 12.71 1.28
C GLY A 345 -21.23 11.51 2.18
N ILE A 346 -22.18 11.11 3.02
CA ILE A 346 -22.05 9.93 3.91
C ILE A 346 -21.90 8.64 3.08
N ALA A 347 -22.65 8.49 1.99
CA ALA A 347 -22.50 7.34 1.10
C ALA A 347 -21.09 7.27 0.49
N MET A 348 -20.54 8.41 0.06
CA MET A 348 -19.18 8.50 -0.46
C MET A 348 -18.13 8.14 0.59
N ILE A 349 -18.22 8.74 1.79
CA ILE A 349 -17.32 8.44 2.92
C ILE A 349 -17.43 6.96 3.31
N GLY A 350 -18.64 6.42 3.38
CA GLY A 350 -18.92 5.02 3.69
C GLY A 350 -18.30 4.06 2.67
N ALA A 351 -18.34 4.38 1.39
CA ALA A 351 -17.69 3.58 0.35
C ALA A 351 -16.17 3.52 0.53
N PHE A 352 -15.53 4.66 0.87
CA PHE A 352 -14.10 4.67 1.21
C PHE A 352 -13.78 3.89 2.49
N ALA A 353 -14.61 4.03 3.52
CA ALA A 353 -14.44 3.28 4.78
C ALA A 353 -14.54 1.77 4.53
N LEU A 354 -15.47 1.33 3.68
CA LEU A 354 -15.59 -0.08 3.27
C LEU A 354 -14.37 -0.55 2.49
N LEU A 355 -13.88 0.24 1.51
CA LEU A 355 -12.69 -0.07 0.73
C LEU A 355 -11.46 -0.23 1.64
N LEU A 356 -11.19 0.78 2.47
CA LEU A 356 -10.05 0.78 3.38
C LEU A 356 -10.16 -0.32 4.43
N GLY A 357 -11.34 -0.54 5.00
CA GLY A 357 -11.59 -1.62 5.97
C GLY A 357 -11.37 -3.00 5.37
N TRP A 358 -11.84 -3.24 4.14
CA TRP A 358 -11.59 -4.50 3.44
C TRP A 358 -10.12 -4.69 3.11
N MET A 359 -9.45 -3.67 2.54
CA MET A 359 -8.03 -3.74 2.24
C MET A 359 -7.18 -3.95 3.49
N THR A 360 -7.52 -3.29 4.61
CA THR A 360 -6.84 -3.49 5.91
C THR A 360 -7.00 -4.93 6.40
N ARG A 361 -8.21 -5.49 6.37
CA ARG A 361 -8.44 -6.89 6.75
C ARG A 361 -7.60 -7.87 5.91
N LYS A 362 -7.47 -7.59 4.61
CA LYS A 362 -6.64 -8.39 3.70
C LYS A 362 -5.14 -8.21 3.98
N ALA A 363 -4.68 -6.98 4.22
CA ALA A 363 -3.29 -6.69 4.58
C ALA A 363 -2.85 -7.39 5.87
N LEU A 364 -3.71 -7.42 6.89
CA LEU A 364 -3.43 -8.11 8.15
C LEU A 364 -3.33 -9.63 8.02
N LYS A 365 -4.03 -10.23 7.05
CA LYS A 365 -3.98 -11.67 6.77
C LYS A 365 -2.77 -12.10 5.95
N GLN A 366 -2.01 -11.14 5.37
CA GLN A 366 -0.83 -11.44 4.56
C GLN A 366 0.27 -12.11 5.39
N ARG A 367 0.71 -13.28 4.96
CA ARG A 367 1.75 -14.09 5.63
C ARG A 367 3.17 -13.75 5.12
N GLY A 368 3.32 -13.45 3.82
CA GLY A 368 4.59 -13.08 3.21
C GLY A 368 5.06 -11.68 3.65
N MET A 369 6.35 -11.53 3.94
CA MET A 369 6.91 -10.24 4.39
C MET A 369 6.71 -9.14 3.37
N LEU A 370 7.12 -9.34 2.11
CA LEU A 370 7.00 -8.32 1.06
C LEU A 370 5.54 -7.96 0.78
N GLY A 371 4.67 -8.98 0.63
CA GLY A 371 3.24 -8.75 0.41
C GLY A 371 2.59 -7.98 1.56
N SER A 372 2.92 -8.31 2.81
CA SER A 372 2.44 -7.58 4.00
C SER A 372 2.91 -6.12 4.00
N LEU A 373 4.19 -5.86 3.70
CA LEU A 373 4.74 -4.50 3.67
C LEU A 373 4.12 -3.66 2.56
N ILE A 374 3.98 -4.21 1.35
CA ILE A 374 3.34 -3.51 0.23
C ILE A 374 1.87 -3.23 0.54
N ALA A 375 1.13 -4.20 1.08
CA ALA A 375 -0.27 -4.01 1.45
C ALA A 375 -0.43 -2.91 2.51
N VAL A 376 0.42 -2.90 3.54
CA VAL A 376 0.43 -1.84 4.57
C VAL A 376 0.79 -0.49 3.97
N ALA A 377 1.80 -0.42 3.07
CA ALA A 377 2.17 0.81 2.39
C ALA A 377 0.99 1.41 1.62
N VAL A 378 0.30 0.59 0.81
CA VAL A 378 -0.84 1.05 0.00
C VAL A 378 -2.02 1.48 0.88
N VAL A 379 -2.40 0.65 1.86
CA VAL A 379 -3.53 0.96 2.76
C VAL A 379 -3.26 2.25 3.54
N PHE A 380 -2.05 2.42 4.08
CA PHE A 380 -1.68 3.63 4.82
C PHE A 380 -1.71 4.86 3.91
N THR A 381 -1.18 4.74 2.68
CA THR A 381 -1.18 5.84 1.71
C THR A 381 -2.60 6.28 1.36
N LEU A 382 -3.49 5.34 1.03
CA LEU A 382 -4.89 5.65 0.71
C LEU A 382 -5.64 6.20 1.93
N ALA A 383 -5.41 5.65 3.13
CA ALA A 383 -6.03 6.13 4.36
C ALA A 383 -5.58 7.57 4.70
N ALA A 384 -4.30 7.88 4.54
CA ALA A 384 -3.79 9.23 4.76
C ALA A 384 -4.35 10.24 3.74
N GLN A 385 -4.48 9.86 2.46
CA GLN A 385 -5.13 10.69 1.44
C GLN A 385 -6.59 10.97 1.81
N VAL A 386 -7.37 9.93 2.09
CA VAL A 386 -8.78 10.08 2.46
C VAL A 386 -8.91 10.90 3.74
N GLY A 387 -8.08 10.64 4.75
CA GLY A 387 -8.09 11.37 6.02
C GLY A 387 -7.79 12.87 5.84
N SER A 388 -6.74 13.23 5.10
CA SER A 388 -6.39 14.64 4.83
C SER A 388 -7.48 15.34 4.03
N PHE A 389 -8.07 14.65 3.05
CA PHE A 389 -9.17 15.16 2.24
C PHE A 389 -10.43 15.42 3.08
N LEU A 390 -10.78 14.49 3.96
CA LEU A 390 -11.95 14.66 4.86
C LEU A 390 -11.76 15.85 5.81
N LEU A 391 -10.60 15.97 6.45
CA LEU A 391 -10.33 17.09 7.35
C LEU A 391 -10.47 18.43 6.62
N PHE A 392 -9.92 18.53 5.41
CA PHE A 392 -10.02 19.74 4.61
C PHE A 392 -11.47 20.08 4.22
N ASN A 393 -12.23 19.08 3.78
CA ASN A 393 -13.64 19.24 3.37
C ASN A 393 -14.62 19.35 4.55
N LEU A 394 -14.15 19.17 5.79
CA LEU A 394 -14.91 19.48 7.01
C LEU A 394 -14.54 20.85 7.61
N GLY A 395 -13.80 21.68 6.85
CA GLY A 395 -13.40 23.02 7.28
C GLY A 395 -12.28 23.02 8.32
N LEU A 396 -11.44 21.99 8.35
CA LEU A 396 -10.25 21.87 9.19
C LEU A 396 -8.99 21.78 8.31
N PRO A 397 -8.54 22.87 7.66
CA PRO A 397 -7.39 22.86 6.74
C PRO A 397 -6.05 22.84 7.48
N LEU A 398 -5.88 21.89 8.43
CA LEU A 398 -4.66 21.76 9.25
C LEU A 398 -3.41 21.52 8.41
N PHE A 399 -3.56 20.72 7.34
CA PHE A 399 -2.46 20.26 6.50
C PHE A 399 -2.74 20.56 5.02
N GLY A 400 -1.72 20.35 4.16
CA GLY A 400 -1.91 20.41 2.72
C GLY A 400 -2.88 19.34 2.24
N ILE A 401 -3.71 19.67 1.27
CA ILE A 401 -4.67 18.71 0.71
C ILE A 401 -4.00 17.78 -0.29
N ILE A 402 -4.48 16.55 -0.32
CA ILE A 402 -4.23 15.58 -1.38
C ILE A 402 -5.60 15.18 -1.92
N SER A 403 -5.77 15.14 -3.25
CA SER A 403 -7.06 14.83 -3.89
C SER A 403 -7.58 13.45 -3.47
N LEU A 404 -8.91 13.31 -3.44
CA LEU A 404 -9.58 12.06 -3.08
C LEU A 404 -9.29 10.97 -4.14
N PRO A 405 -8.78 9.79 -3.76
CA PRO A 405 -8.50 8.72 -4.72
C PRO A 405 -9.73 8.36 -5.55
N LEU A 406 -9.57 8.09 -6.85
CA LEU A 406 -10.59 7.58 -7.78
C LEU A 406 -11.76 8.53 -8.11
N VAL A 407 -12.06 9.50 -7.27
CA VAL A 407 -13.25 10.36 -7.36
C VAL A 407 -12.89 11.76 -7.85
N SER A 408 -11.88 12.39 -7.23
CA SER A 408 -11.45 13.75 -7.59
C SER A 408 -10.84 13.82 -8.99
N TYR A 409 -10.97 14.98 -9.63
CA TYR A 409 -10.26 15.28 -10.87
C TYR A 409 -8.74 15.30 -10.64
N GLY A 410 -8.00 14.75 -11.61
CA GLY A 410 -6.54 14.77 -11.62
C GLY A 410 -5.98 13.49 -12.26
N HIS A 411 -5.44 13.60 -13.48
CA HIS A 411 -4.92 12.43 -14.20
C HIS A 411 -3.72 11.77 -13.50
N TRP A 412 -2.77 12.54 -12.94
CA TRP A 412 -1.64 11.98 -12.20
C TRP A 412 -2.09 11.27 -10.91
N ALA A 413 -3.06 11.89 -10.18
CA ALA A 413 -3.67 11.26 -9.02
C ALA A 413 -4.34 9.93 -9.38
N MET A 414 -5.09 9.90 -10.48
CA MET A 414 -5.78 8.71 -10.97
C MET A 414 -4.79 7.59 -11.32
N LEU A 415 -3.74 7.90 -12.11
CA LEU A 415 -2.73 6.93 -12.52
C LEU A 415 -2.01 6.30 -11.32
N VAL A 416 -1.57 7.13 -10.36
CA VAL A 416 -0.85 6.65 -9.19
C VAL A 416 -1.75 5.84 -8.27
N ASN A 417 -2.98 6.30 -7.99
CA ASN A 417 -3.91 5.57 -7.14
C ASN A 417 -4.35 4.24 -7.75
N MET A 418 -4.59 4.19 -9.07
CA MET A 418 -4.86 2.94 -9.79
C MET A 418 -3.67 1.97 -9.76
N THR A 419 -2.45 2.49 -9.83
CA THR A 419 -1.23 1.69 -9.67
C THR A 419 -1.14 1.09 -8.25
N LEU A 420 -1.38 1.89 -7.22
CA LEU A 420 -1.39 1.43 -5.82
C LEU A 420 -2.45 0.35 -5.58
N ILE A 421 -3.67 0.57 -6.08
CA ILE A 421 -4.76 -0.41 -5.96
C ILE A 421 -4.44 -1.68 -6.76
N GLY A 422 -3.93 -1.56 -7.98
CA GLY A 422 -3.50 -2.69 -8.80
C GLY A 422 -2.43 -3.53 -8.09
N LEU A 423 -1.47 -2.87 -7.44
CA LEU A 423 -0.41 -3.54 -6.67
C LEU A 423 -0.98 -4.26 -5.43
N ALA A 424 -1.89 -3.64 -4.70
CA ALA A 424 -2.55 -4.28 -3.57
C ALA A 424 -3.39 -5.49 -4.01
N LEU A 425 -4.13 -5.38 -5.12
CA LEU A 425 -4.89 -6.48 -5.70
C LEU A 425 -3.98 -7.63 -6.17
N SER A 426 -2.79 -7.32 -6.73
CA SER A 426 -1.77 -8.32 -7.08
C SER A 426 -1.30 -9.09 -5.83
N VAL A 427 -1.03 -8.39 -4.73
CA VAL A 427 -0.66 -8.99 -3.44
C VAL A 427 -1.80 -9.85 -2.88
N PHE A 428 -3.04 -9.36 -2.88
CA PHE A 428 -4.19 -10.08 -2.31
C PHE A 428 -4.61 -11.29 -3.13
N ARG A 429 -4.32 -11.30 -4.42
CA ARG A 429 -4.55 -12.46 -5.29
C ARG A 429 -3.71 -13.67 -4.89
N GLU A 430 -2.51 -13.45 -4.36
CA GLU A 430 -1.50 -14.47 -4.06
C GLU A 430 -1.47 -14.87 -2.57
N GLU A 431 -2.52 -14.56 -1.81
CA GLU A 431 -2.64 -14.83 -0.36
C GLU A 431 -2.42 -16.32 0.01
N SER A 432 -2.67 -17.24 -0.93
CA SER A 432 -2.62 -18.70 -0.71
C SER A 432 -1.27 -19.36 -1.01
N LEU A 433 -0.22 -18.61 -1.40
CA LEU A 433 1.10 -19.20 -1.65
C LEU A 433 1.76 -19.69 -0.38
N PRO A 434 2.32 -20.92 -0.36
CA PRO A 434 3.16 -21.37 0.74
C PRO A 434 4.38 -20.45 0.88
N VAL A 435 4.66 -20.07 2.12
CA VAL A 435 5.73 -19.13 2.45
C VAL A 435 7.10 -19.77 2.21
N GLN A 436 7.56 -19.72 0.97
CA GLN A 436 8.93 -20.15 0.60
C GLN A 436 10.00 -19.27 1.27
N GLU A 437 9.62 -18.10 1.78
CA GLU A 437 10.52 -17.15 2.46
C GLU A 437 11.06 -17.68 3.81
N SER A 438 10.32 -18.52 4.52
CA SER A 438 10.76 -19.03 5.83
C SER A 438 11.94 -20.01 5.73
N LYS A 439 12.00 -20.80 4.66
CA LYS A 439 13.10 -21.78 4.45
C LYS A 439 14.44 -21.12 4.11
N LEU A 440 14.44 -20.00 3.40
CA LEU A 440 15.66 -19.23 3.12
C LEU A 440 16.24 -18.53 4.36
N LEU A 441 15.43 -18.22 5.35
CA LEU A 441 15.87 -17.62 6.61
C LEU A 441 16.42 -18.65 7.60
N ILE A 442 15.88 -19.85 7.57
CA ILE A 442 16.33 -20.96 8.44
C ILE A 442 17.62 -21.59 7.89
N ALA A 443 17.75 -21.73 6.57
CA ALA A 443 18.94 -22.30 5.93
C ALA A 443 20.23 -21.47 6.12
N LYS A 444 20.13 -20.20 6.52
CA LYS A 444 21.29 -19.32 6.77
C LYS A 444 21.79 -19.28 8.22
N ARG A 445 21.24 -20.08 9.13
CA ARG A 445 21.57 -20.02 10.57
C ARG A 445 22.08 -21.32 11.16
N VAL A 446 23.00 -22.01 10.50
CA VAL A 446 23.89 -22.91 11.22
C VAL A 446 25.13 -22.08 11.60
N PRO A 447 25.35 -21.71 12.86
CA PRO A 447 26.56 -20.97 13.23
C PRO A 447 27.79 -21.82 12.88
N MET A 448 28.81 -21.16 12.31
CA MET A 448 30.07 -21.86 11.89
C MET A 448 30.65 -22.73 12.98
N SER A 449 30.45 -22.38 14.25
CA SER A 449 30.83 -23.17 15.43
C SER A 449 30.12 -24.53 15.54
N GLN A 450 29.03 -24.78 14.81
CA GLN A 450 28.34 -26.06 14.76
C GLN A 450 28.76 -26.93 13.56
N LEU A 451 29.46 -26.34 12.59
CA LEU A 451 29.99 -27.02 11.40
C LEU A 451 31.43 -27.48 11.62
N ILE A 452 32.16 -26.81 12.48
CA ILE A 452 33.57 -27.10 12.78
C ILE A 452 33.68 -27.21 14.30
N PHE A 453 34.00 -28.39 14.80
CA PHE A 453 34.23 -28.63 16.23
C PHE A 453 35.37 -29.64 16.45
N TRP A 454 36.06 -29.47 17.54
CA TRP A 454 37.12 -30.40 17.97
C TRP A 454 36.49 -31.59 18.68
N LYS A 455 36.83 -32.79 18.25
CA LYS A 455 36.48 -34.03 18.94
C LYS A 455 37.71 -34.92 19.00
N ASP A 456 38.06 -35.31 20.21
CA ASP A 456 39.18 -36.24 20.51
C ASP A 456 40.55 -35.80 19.94
N GLY A 457 40.81 -34.48 19.81
CA GLY A 457 42.05 -33.90 19.28
C GLY A 457 42.05 -33.61 17.79
N ASP A 458 41.03 -34.02 17.06
CA ASP A 458 40.89 -33.79 15.62
C ASP A 458 39.83 -32.73 15.27
N LEU A 459 40.10 -31.96 14.21
CA LEU A 459 39.19 -30.99 13.66
C LEU A 459 38.14 -31.70 12.78
N VAL A 460 36.90 -31.82 13.28
CA VAL A 460 35.84 -32.51 12.56
C VAL A 460 34.94 -31.47 11.85
N ILE A 461 34.81 -31.60 10.54
CA ILE A 461 33.88 -30.79 9.72
C ILE A 461 32.62 -31.63 9.51
N GLY A 462 31.56 -31.26 10.23
CA GLY A 462 30.29 -31.99 10.26
C GLY A 462 29.39 -31.79 9.04
N PHE A 463 29.72 -32.36 7.87
CA PHE A 463 28.90 -32.30 6.66
C PHE A 463 27.56 -33.06 6.79
N SER A 464 27.42 -34.01 7.70
CA SER A 464 26.20 -34.79 7.91
C SER A 464 25.03 -33.96 8.49
N ARG A 465 25.30 -32.85 9.19
CA ARG A 465 24.25 -31.93 9.68
C ARG A 465 23.74 -30.96 8.64
N LEU A 466 24.43 -30.74 7.52
CA LEU A 466 23.97 -29.97 6.37
C LEU A 466 22.88 -30.70 5.56
N ARG A 467 22.81 -32.04 5.64
CA ARG A 467 21.76 -32.83 4.99
C ARG A 467 20.41 -32.78 5.72
N ARG A 468 20.35 -32.42 7.02
CA ARG A 468 19.10 -32.28 7.79
C ARG A 468 18.44 -30.87 7.66
N VAL A 469 19.05 -29.97 6.89
CA VAL A 469 18.59 -28.57 6.70
C VAL A 469 18.30 -28.28 5.22
N ARG A 470 18.24 -29.34 4.38
CA ARG A 470 17.80 -29.19 2.98
C ARG A 470 16.35 -29.61 2.80
#